data_bfb3f098274aca153c9b3e3340e3e349
#
_entry.id   bfb3f098274aca153c9b3e3340e3e349
#
_cell.length_a   1.000
_cell.length_b   1.000
_cell.length_c   1.000
_cell.angle_alpha   90.00
_cell.angle_beta   90.00
_cell.angle_gamma   90.00
#
_symmetry.space_group_name_H-M   'P 1'
#
loop_
_entity.id
_entity.type
_entity.pdbx_description
1 polymer ?
#
loop_
_entity_poly.entity_id
_entity_poly.type
_entity_poly.pdbx_seq_one_letter_code
_entity_poly.pdbx_strand_id
1 'polypeptide(L)'
;MKTFAHSKEPVALVTGGSAGLGRALVTALAEAGWDVITDARRESRLRDLPPGVTAIAGDITDADHRAAIAVYVAQRGRLDLLVHNASTLGPTPLPRLDEVSVDDLQSVWRPNIGAPLVLTAELLPQLVASGGVLLSISSDAAVEHYPGWGLYGASKAALDHITLQYGAENPGIRAYAVDPGDMRTDMHQAAFPGEDISDRPLPETVVPAILQLIDSGLPSGRYRAAALPVRELVR
;
A
#
# COMPACT_ATOMS: atom_id res chain seq x y z
N MET A 1 -29.65 -18.54 2.35
CA MET A 1 -28.90 -17.27 2.45
C MET A 1 -28.02 -17.37 3.70
N LYS A 2 -26.71 -17.57 3.55
CA LYS A 2 -25.79 -17.56 4.71
C LYS A 2 -25.66 -16.10 5.18
N THR A 3 -26.15 -15.79 6.33
CA THR A 3 -25.90 -14.52 7.04
C THR A 3 -24.42 -14.51 7.41
N PHE A 4 -23.60 -13.72 6.71
CA PHE A 4 -22.23 -13.48 7.12
C PHE A 4 -22.26 -12.64 8.40
N ALA A 5 -21.63 -13.12 9.46
CA ALA A 5 -21.43 -12.31 10.66
C ALA A 5 -20.44 -11.20 10.31
N HIS A 6 -20.85 -9.93 10.50
CA HIS A 6 -19.95 -8.79 10.37
C HIS A 6 -18.80 -8.93 11.37
N SER A 7 -17.58 -8.68 10.93
CA SER A 7 -16.43 -8.64 11.83
C SER A 7 -16.67 -7.56 12.90
N LYS A 8 -16.41 -7.88 14.16
CA LYS A 8 -16.42 -6.90 15.25
C LYS A 8 -15.15 -6.07 15.29
N GLU A 9 -14.08 -6.60 14.73
CA GLU A 9 -12.77 -5.96 14.63
C GLU A 9 -12.71 -5.09 13.36
N PRO A 10 -11.96 -3.99 13.35
CA PRO A 10 -11.73 -3.21 12.14
C PRO A 10 -11.00 -4.07 11.10
N VAL A 11 -11.39 -3.94 9.85
CA VAL A 11 -10.86 -4.75 8.74
C VAL A 11 -9.89 -3.92 7.91
N ALA A 12 -8.68 -4.45 7.72
CA ALA A 12 -7.66 -3.85 6.87
C ALA A 12 -7.32 -4.77 5.68
N LEU A 13 -7.18 -4.18 4.50
CA LEU A 13 -6.54 -4.81 3.35
C LEU A 13 -5.24 -4.09 3.04
N VAL A 14 -4.12 -4.82 3.08
CA VAL A 14 -2.79 -4.31 2.74
C VAL A 14 -2.25 -5.09 1.55
N THR A 15 -2.11 -4.46 0.38
CA THR A 15 -1.54 -5.13 -0.79
C THR A 15 -0.02 -5.26 -0.69
N GLY A 16 0.54 -6.42 -1.11
CA GLY A 16 1.98 -6.65 -1.08
C GLY A 16 2.56 -6.85 0.33
N GLY A 17 1.84 -7.51 1.24
CA GLY A 17 2.23 -7.66 2.64
C GLY A 17 3.29 -8.72 2.96
N SER A 18 4.00 -9.27 1.97
CA SER A 18 4.96 -10.36 2.19
C SER A 18 6.39 -9.89 2.53
N ALA A 19 6.70 -8.61 2.38
CA ALA A 19 8.04 -8.05 2.58
C ALA A 19 8.01 -6.54 2.86
N GLY A 20 9.14 -6.00 3.31
CA GLY A 20 9.35 -4.57 3.50
C GLY A 20 8.25 -3.89 4.31
N LEU A 21 7.86 -2.68 3.90
CA LEU A 21 6.85 -1.89 4.61
C LEU A 21 5.49 -2.58 4.69
N GLY A 22 5.08 -3.28 3.62
CA GLY A 22 3.80 -4.02 3.63
C GLY A 22 3.75 -5.07 4.73
N ARG A 23 4.83 -5.84 4.92
CA ARG A 23 4.92 -6.85 6.00
C ARG A 23 4.91 -6.17 7.37
N ALA A 24 5.65 -5.08 7.54
CA ALA A 24 5.68 -4.34 8.79
C ALA A 24 4.30 -3.78 9.17
N LEU A 25 3.56 -3.23 8.18
CA LEU A 25 2.19 -2.75 8.38
C LEU A 25 1.22 -3.89 8.75
N VAL A 26 1.27 -5.02 8.02
CA VAL A 26 0.44 -6.20 8.30
C VAL A 26 0.67 -6.69 9.73
N THR A 27 1.93 -6.79 10.14
CA THR A 27 2.29 -7.23 11.50
C THR A 27 1.75 -6.28 12.56
N ALA A 28 1.99 -4.99 12.41
CA ALA A 28 1.56 -4.00 13.39
C ALA A 28 0.02 -3.86 13.49
N LEU A 29 -0.69 -3.96 12.37
CA LEU A 29 -2.16 -3.95 12.35
C LEU A 29 -2.72 -5.20 13.04
N ALA A 30 -2.17 -6.39 12.77
CA ALA A 30 -2.59 -7.63 13.44
C ALA A 30 -2.33 -7.56 14.96
N GLU A 31 -1.17 -7.06 15.38
CA GLU A 31 -0.85 -6.84 16.80
C GLU A 31 -1.78 -5.80 17.47
N ALA A 32 -2.28 -4.83 16.69
CA ALA A 32 -3.26 -3.85 17.14
C ALA A 32 -4.72 -4.39 17.13
N GLY A 33 -4.93 -5.67 16.82
CA GLY A 33 -6.25 -6.31 16.86
C GLY A 33 -7.13 -6.09 15.62
N TRP A 34 -6.53 -5.76 14.46
CA TRP A 34 -7.25 -5.69 13.19
C TRP A 34 -7.41 -7.08 12.56
N ASP A 35 -8.56 -7.31 11.90
CA ASP A 35 -8.72 -8.44 10.96
C ASP A 35 -8.02 -8.04 9.65
N VAL A 36 -6.82 -8.58 9.43
CA VAL A 36 -5.96 -8.18 8.32
C VAL A 36 -6.05 -9.16 7.17
N ILE A 37 -6.34 -8.64 5.99
CA ILE A 37 -6.23 -9.33 4.70
C ILE A 37 -5.01 -8.79 3.98
N THR A 38 -4.22 -9.68 3.40
CA THR A 38 -3.08 -9.27 2.58
C THR A 38 -2.86 -10.21 1.41
N ASP A 39 -2.13 -9.73 0.40
CA ASP A 39 -1.75 -10.53 -0.75
C ASP A 39 -0.26 -10.44 -1.06
N ALA A 40 0.24 -11.39 -1.81
CA ALA A 40 1.52 -11.30 -2.50
C ALA A 40 1.68 -12.42 -3.53
N ARG A 41 2.55 -12.21 -4.51
CA ARG A 41 2.83 -13.18 -5.58
C ARG A 41 3.49 -14.45 -5.08
N ARG A 42 4.35 -14.38 -4.05
CA ARG A 42 5.12 -15.52 -3.53
C ARG A 42 4.46 -16.08 -2.27
N GLU A 43 3.75 -17.21 -2.42
CA GLU A 43 3.09 -17.91 -1.32
C GLU A 43 4.05 -18.26 -0.18
N SER A 44 5.29 -18.66 -0.49
CA SER A 44 6.28 -19.00 0.54
C SER A 44 6.58 -17.85 1.52
N ARG A 45 6.54 -16.61 1.05
CA ARG A 45 6.76 -15.43 1.91
C ARG A 45 5.54 -15.02 2.75
N LEU A 46 4.36 -15.57 2.43
CA LEU A 46 3.13 -15.34 3.20
C LEU A 46 3.00 -16.27 4.42
N ARG A 47 3.76 -17.38 4.45
CA ARG A 47 3.67 -18.38 5.54
C ARG A 47 4.18 -17.87 6.89
N ASP A 48 5.07 -16.87 6.87
CA ASP A 48 5.70 -16.30 8.07
C ASP A 48 4.98 -15.06 8.61
N LEU A 49 3.74 -14.81 8.16
CA LEU A 49 2.91 -13.73 8.68
C LEU A 49 2.32 -14.09 10.05
N PRO A 50 1.95 -13.09 10.87
CA PRO A 50 1.32 -13.32 12.17
C PRO A 50 0.10 -14.23 12.07
N PRO A 51 -0.19 -15.03 13.11
CA PRO A 51 -1.42 -15.81 13.18
C PRO A 51 -2.65 -14.91 13.06
N GLY A 52 -3.69 -15.39 12.36
CA GLY A 52 -4.94 -14.66 12.15
C GLY A 52 -4.97 -13.76 10.91
N VAL A 53 -3.82 -13.47 10.29
CA VAL A 53 -3.76 -12.76 9.01
C VAL A 53 -4.28 -13.64 7.88
N THR A 54 -5.24 -13.14 7.11
CA THR A 54 -5.72 -13.80 5.89
C THR A 54 -4.79 -13.46 4.72
N ALA A 55 -3.96 -14.42 4.34
CA ALA A 55 -2.99 -14.25 3.26
C ALA A 55 -3.45 -14.93 1.97
N ILE A 56 -3.48 -14.18 0.86
CA ILE A 56 -3.96 -14.65 -0.44
C ILE A 56 -2.79 -14.58 -1.44
N ALA A 57 -2.35 -15.74 -1.94
CA ALA A 57 -1.29 -15.79 -2.94
C ALA A 57 -1.84 -15.45 -4.34
N GLY A 58 -1.21 -14.51 -5.05
CA GLY A 58 -1.55 -14.12 -6.41
C GLY A 58 -0.94 -12.79 -6.84
N ASP A 59 -1.14 -12.44 -8.09
CA ASP A 59 -0.69 -11.18 -8.67
C ASP A 59 -1.82 -10.15 -8.64
N ILE A 60 -1.60 -9.02 -8.01
CA ILE A 60 -2.59 -7.94 -7.88
C ILE A 60 -3.03 -7.38 -9.25
N THR A 61 -2.23 -7.59 -10.29
CA THR A 61 -2.58 -7.20 -11.66
C THR A 61 -3.56 -8.14 -12.34
N ASP A 62 -3.78 -9.34 -11.76
CA ASP A 62 -4.74 -10.33 -12.24
C ASP A 62 -6.15 -9.99 -11.74
N ALA A 63 -7.12 -9.99 -12.65
CA ALA A 63 -8.52 -9.70 -12.35
C ALA A 63 -9.17 -10.75 -11.43
N ASP A 64 -8.88 -12.04 -11.67
CA ASP A 64 -9.44 -13.14 -10.86
C ASP A 64 -8.88 -13.09 -9.43
N HIS A 65 -7.59 -12.70 -9.28
CA HIS A 65 -7.00 -12.51 -7.96
C HIS A 65 -7.65 -11.35 -7.20
N ARG A 66 -7.87 -10.20 -7.85
CA ARG A 66 -8.59 -9.08 -7.22
C ARG A 66 -10.02 -9.45 -6.84
N ALA A 67 -10.73 -10.18 -7.71
CA ALA A 67 -12.06 -10.69 -7.41
C ALA A 67 -12.06 -11.63 -6.19
N ALA A 68 -11.05 -12.49 -6.03
CA ALA A 68 -10.88 -13.31 -4.85
C ALA A 68 -10.69 -12.44 -3.58
N ILE A 69 -9.84 -11.41 -3.63
CA ILE A 69 -9.67 -10.47 -2.53
C ILE A 69 -11.01 -9.80 -2.17
N ALA A 70 -11.75 -9.32 -3.17
CA ALA A 70 -13.06 -8.69 -2.94
C ALA A 70 -14.06 -9.62 -2.25
N VAL A 71 -14.04 -10.92 -2.56
CA VAL A 71 -14.85 -11.94 -1.87
C VAL A 71 -14.47 -12.02 -0.38
N TYR A 72 -13.18 -12.04 -0.06
CA TYR A 72 -12.72 -12.07 1.33
C TYR A 72 -13.13 -10.82 2.12
N VAL A 73 -13.04 -9.63 1.50
CA VAL A 73 -13.52 -8.37 2.10
C VAL A 73 -15.05 -8.41 2.29
N ALA A 74 -15.79 -8.85 1.27
CA ALA A 74 -17.25 -8.96 1.33
C ALA A 74 -17.73 -9.89 2.47
N GLN A 75 -16.99 -10.98 2.75
CA GLN A 75 -17.29 -11.89 3.86
C GLN A 75 -17.19 -11.21 5.24
N ARG A 76 -16.36 -10.17 5.40
CA ARG A 76 -16.24 -9.37 6.62
C ARG A 76 -17.37 -8.35 6.75
N GLY A 77 -17.98 -7.95 5.64
CA GLY A 77 -19.07 -6.99 5.59
C GLY A 77 -18.66 -5.54 5.86
N ARG A 78 -17.37 -5.26 6.00
CA ARG A 78 -16.78 -3.93 6.21
C ARG A 78 -15.35 -3.86 5.67
N LEU A 79 -14.88 -2.64 5.42
CA LEU A 79 -13.47 -2.35 5.14
C LEU A 79 -13.14 -0.97 5.73
N ASP A 80 -12.29 -0.95 6.74
CA ASP A 80 -11.94 0.29 7.45
C ASP A 80 -10.63 0.89 6.94
N LEU A 81 -9.77 0.05 6.33
CA LEU A 81 -8.49 0.49 5.79
C LEU A 81 -8.16 -0.28 4.51
N LEU A 82 -7.91 0.46 3.42
CA LEU A 82 -7.33 -0.07 2.19
C LEU A 82 -5.96 0.55 1.98
N VAL A 83 -4.89 -0.29 1.98
CA VAL A 83 -3.51 0.16 1.75
C VAL A 83 -2.99 -0.35 0.42
N HIS A 84 -2.77 0.56 -0.52
CA HIS A 84 -2.02 0.29 -1.75
C HIS A 84 -0.52 0.38 -1.48
N ASN A 85 0.08 -0.76 -1.14
CA ASN A 85 1.52 -0.88 -0.90
C ASN A 85 2.24 -1.71 -1.98
N ALA A 86 1.56 -2.68 -2.62
CA ALA A 86 2.14 -3.44 -3.72
C ALA A 86 2.65 -2.51 -4.83
N SER A 87 3.93 -2.65 -5.19
CA SER A 87 4.59 -1.76 -6.15
C SER A 87 5.77 -2.44 -6.82
N THR A 88 6.24 -1.86 -7.90
CA THR A 88 7.48 -2.24 -8.60
C THR A 88 8.22 -1.00 -9.08
N LEU A 89 9.55 -1.08 -9.12
CA LEU A 89 10.40 -0.09 -9.79
C LEU A 89 10.36 -0.23 -11.31
N GLY A 90 9.97 -1.42 -11.82
CA GLY A 90 10.17 -1.82 -13.21
C GLY A 90 11.58 -2.38 -13.42
N PRO A 91 12.19 -2.14 -14.60
CA PRO A 91 13.52 -2.63 -14.89
C PRO A 91 14.57 -1.98 -13.98
N THR A 92 15.56 -2.78 -13.57
CA THR A 92 16.74 -2.32 -12.82
C THR A 92 18.02 -2.87 -13.50
N PRO A 93 19.07 -2.05 -13.65
CA PRO A 93 19.20 -0.64 -13.22
C PRO A 93 18.09 0.25 -13.79
N LEU A 94 17.73 1.31 -13.05
CA LEU A 94 16.68 2.24 -13.46
C LEU A 94 17.04 2.95 -14.77
N PRO A 95 16.25 2.81 -15.85
CA PRO A 95 16.57 3.40 -17.15
C PRO A 95 16.29 4.92 -17.16
N ARG A 96 16.97 5.64 -18.03
CA ARG A 96 16.61 7.01 -18.40
C ARG A 96 15.28 7.00 -19.15
N LEU A 97 14.53 8.10 -19.11
CA LEU A 97 13.22 8.17 -19.78
C LEU A 97 13.29 7.97 -21.31
N ASP A 98 14.38 8.36 -21.93
CA ASP A 98 14.63 8.16 -23.37
C ASP A 98 14.99 6.71 -23.74
N GLU A 99 15.22 5.85 -22.75
CA GLU A 99 15.51 4.42 -22.90
C GLU A 99 14.30 3.52 -22.56
N VAL A 100 13.24 4.10 -21.97
CA VAL A 100 12.06 3.35 -21.53
C VAL A 100 11.25 2.85 -22.73
N SER A 101 11.00 1.54 -22.76
CA SER A 101 10.12 0.91 -23.75
C SER A 101 8.66 0.97 -23.30
N VAL A 102 7.74 0.67 -24.25
CA VAL A 102 6.30 0.52 -23.94
C VAL A 102 6.06 -0.65 -22.96
N ASP A 103 6.84 -1.72 -23.05
CA ASP A 103 6.73 -2.88 -22.17
C ASP A 103 7.18 -2.51 -20.75
N ASP A 104 8.25 -1.72 -20.60
CA ASP A 104 8.68 -1.19 -19.30
C ASP A 104 7.59 -0.32 -18.69
N LEU A 105 7.00 0.58 -19.48
CA LEU A 105 5.89 1.40 -19.05
C LEU A 105 4.73 0.53 -18.51
N GLN A 106 4.30 -0.48 -19.27
CA GLN A 106 3.22 -1.36 -18.87
C GLN A 106 3.55 -2.17 -17.61
N SER A 107 4.82 -2.62 -17.48
CA SER A 107 5.29 -3.41 -16.34
C SER A 107 5.21 -2.64 -15.02
N VAL A 108 5.35 -1.32 -15.06
CA VAL A 108 5.24 -0.42 -13.90
C VAL A 108 3.79 0.06 -13.69
N TRP A 109 3.11 0.47 -14.76
CA TRP A 109 1.78 1.08 -14.64
C TRP A 109 0.69 0.09 -14.24
N ARG A 110 0.77 -1.16 -14.67
CA ARG A 110 -0.20 -2.18 -14.27
C ARG A 110 -0.26 -2.37 -12.75
N PRO A 111 0.86 -2.68 -12.04
CA PRO A 111 0.82 -2.87 -10.59
C PRO A 111 0.70 -1.57 -9.80
N ASN A 112 1.37 -0.46 -10.24
CA ASN A 112 1.45 0.76 -9.45
C ASN A 112 0.21 1.66 -9.58
N ILE A 113 -0.55 1.55 -10.68
CA ILE A 113 -1.70 2.41 -10.98
C ILE A 113 -2.95 1.60 -11.31
N GLY A 114 -2.85 0.69 -12.29
CA GLY A 114 -4.02 -0.03 -12.79
C GLY A 114 -4.67 -0.90 -11.71
N ALA A 115 -3.87 -1.66 -10.98
CA ALA A 115 -4.37 -2.50 -9.90
C ALA A 115 -4.98 -1.67 -8.75
N PRO A 116 -4.32 -0.62 -8.20
CA PRO A 116 -4.92 0.26 -7.22
C PRO A 116 -6.24 0.90 -7.67
N LEU A 117 -6.30 1.42 -8.89
CA LEU A 117 -7.50 2.05 -9.44
C LEU A 117 -8.69 1.08 -9.45
N VAL A 118 -8.49 -0.11 -10.03
CA VAL A 118 -9.58 -1.09 -10.19
C VAL A 118 -9.97 -1.69 -8.84
N LEU A 119 -9.00 -2.06 -8.00
CA LEU A 119 -9.28 -2.63 -6.67
C LEU A 119 -10.01 -1.64 -5.77
N THR A 120 -9.64 -0.34 -5.81
CA THR A 120 -10.37 0.68 -5.06
C THR A 120 -11.82 0.77 -5.56
N ALA A 121 -12.06 0.79 -6.87
CA ALA A 121 -13.41 0.85 -7.42
C ALA A 121 -14.27 -0.36 -6.99
N GLU A 122 -13.69 -1.55 -6.97
CA GLU A 122 -14.37 -2.79 -6.53
C GLU A 122 -14.73 -2.78 -5.03
N LEU A 123 -13.87 -2.17 -4.18
CA LEU A 123 -14.02 -2.15 -2.73
C LEU A 123 -14.63 -0.86 -2.16
N LEU A 124 -14.85 0.14 -3.02
CA LEU A 124 -15.33 1.47 -2.63
C LEU A 124 -16.65 1.42 -1.82
N PRO A 125 -17.64 0.59 -2.18
CA PRO A 125 -18.88 0.53 -1.39
C PRO A 125 -18.66 0.15 0.07
N GLN A 126 -17.79 -0.82 0.35
CA GLN A 126 -17.47 -1.25 1.72
C GLN A 126 -16.65 -0.19 2.46
N LEU A 127 -15.69 0.43 1.77
CA LEU A 127 -14.86 1.48 2.33
C LEU A 127 -15.68 2.72 2.72
N VAL A 128 -16.61 3.15 1.86
CA VAL A 128 -17.53 4.26 2.12
C VAL A 128 -18.50 3.92 3.25
N ALA A 129 -19.07 2.71 3.24
CA ALA A 129 -20.01 2.28 4.30
C ALA A 129 -19.36 2.24 5.69
N SER A 130 -18.06 1.99 5.76
CA SER A 130 -17.28 1.98 7.01
C SER A 130 -16.74 3.37 7.41
N GLY A 131 -16.88 4.39 6.55
CA GLY A 131 -16.17 5.67 6.75
C GLY A 131 -14.66 5.49 6.78
N GLY A 132 -14.15 4.58 5.96
CA GLY A 132 -12.79 4.05 6.04
C GLY A 132 -11.70 5.00 5.50
N VAL A 133 -10.49 4.47 5.48
CA VAL A 133 -9.29 5.16 5.00
C VAL A 133 -8.74 4.46 3.76
N LEU A 134 -8.55 5.22 2.69
CA LEU A 134 -7.73 4.82 1.53
C LEU A 134 -6.33 5.38 1.73
N LEU A 135 -5.32 4.51 1.78
CA LEU A 135 -3.93 4.90 1.95
C LEU A 135 -3.08 4.31 0.83
N SER A 136 -2.34 5.16 0.12
CA SER A 136 -1.38 4.74 -0.90
C SER A 136 0.05 5.07 -0.48
N ILE A 137 0.94 4.09 -0.59
CA ILE A 137 2.36 4.30 -0.34
C ILE A 137 2.95 5.01 -1.56
N SER A 138 3.28 6.27 -1.35
CA SER A 138 3.90 7.18 -2.30
C SER A 138 5.44 7.08 -2.25
N SER A 139 6.11 8.08 -2.74
CA SER A 139 7.57 8.28 -2.70
C SER A 139 7.87 9.77 -2.90
N ASP A 140 9.02 10.23 -2.44
CA ASP A 140 9.56 11.54 -2.82
C ASP A 140 9.71 11.69 -4.34
N ALA A 141 10.06 10.60 -5.05
CA ALA A 141 10.12 10.57 -6.52
C ALA A 141 8.80 10.94 -7.22
N ALA A 142 7.66 10.98 -6.51
CA ALA A 142 6.40 11.49 -7.05
C ALA A 142 6.41 13.02 -7.26
N VAL A 143 7.29 13.75 -6.57
CA VAL A 143 7.35 15.21 -6.57
C VAL A 143 8.76 15.76 -6.84
N GLU A 144 9.79 14.97 -6.55
CA GLU A 144 11.18 15.30 -6.84
C GLU A 144 11.68 14.57 -8.12
N HIS A 145 12.72 15.08 -8.75
CA HIS A 145 13.19 14.59 -10.04
C HIS A 145 14.61 14.09 -9.94
N TYR A 146 14.80 12.78 -10.04
CA TYR A 146 16.10 12.13 -10.00
C TYR A 146 16.38 11.41 -11.34
N PRO A 147 17.62 11.44 -11.86
CA PRO A 147 17.99 10.64 -13.03
C PRO A 147 17.67 9.15 -12.83
N GLY A 148 17.04 8.52 -13.82
CA GLY A 148 16.61 7.11 -13.78
C GLY A 148 15.27 6.87 -13.09
N TRP A 149 14.77 7.76 -12.25
CA TRP A 149 13.52 7.56 -11.49
C TRP A 149 12.26 7.99 -12.25
N GLY A 150 12.38 8.47 -13.48
CA GLY A 150 11.26 9.11 -14.18
C GLY A 150 10.04 8.21 -14.38
N LEU A 151 10.24 6.94 -14.76
CA LEU A 151 9.13 6.00 -14.96
C LEU A 151 8.42 5.67 -13.64
N TYR A 152 9.18 5.30 -12.61
CA TYR A 152 8.64 5.01 -11.28
C TYR A 152 8.00 6.25 -10.65
N GLY A 153 8.70 7.40 -10.67
CA GLY A 153 8.21 8.65 -10.11
C GLY A 153 6.89 9.10 -10.75
N ALA A 154 6.77 9.02 -12.09
CA ALA A 154 5.53 9.30 -12.79
C ALA A 154 4.39 8.37 -12.32
N SER A 155 4.70 7.07 -12.09
CA SER A 155 3.69 6.14 -11.58
C SER A 155 3.23 6.48 -10.16
N LYS A 156 4.14 6.94 -9.30
CA LYS A 156 3.79 7.35 -7.92
C LYS A 156 3.03 8.69 -7.89
N ALA A 157 3.39 9.64 -8.76
CA ALA A 157 2.62 10.87 -8.93
C ALA A 157 1.18 10.59 -9.41
N ALA A 158 1.02 9.67 -10.36
CA ALA A 158 -0.31 9.26 -10.82
C ALA A 158 -1.09 8.54 -9.71
N LEU A 159 -0.45 7.67 -8.91
CA LEU A 159 -1.08 7.00 -7.77
C LEU A 159 -1.54 8.03 -6.71
N ASP A 160 -0.69 9.03 -6.39
CA ASP A 160 -1.05 10.12 -5.47
C ASP A 160 -2.31 10.84 -5.98
N HIS A 161 -2.32 11.23 -7.26
CA HIS A 161 -3.46 11.92 -7.86
C HIS A 161 -4.74 11.10 -7.79
N ILE A 162 -4.69 9.80 -8.18
CA ILE A 162 -5.85 8.90 -8.13
C ILE A 162 -6.37 8.73 -6.70
N THR A 163 -5.47 8.55 -5.74
CA THR A 163 -5.82 8.40 -4.32
C THR A 163 -6.58 9.63 -3.82
N LEU A 164 -6.07 10.82 -4.07
CA LEU A 164 -6.70 12.06 -3.63
C LEU A 164 -7.99 12.36 -4.39
N GLN A 165 -8.08 11.96 -5.67
CA GLN A 165 -9.31 12.07 -6.46
C GLN A 165 -10.43 11.20 -5.87
N TYR A 166 -10.13 9.96 -5.45
CA TYR A 166 -11.10 9.12 -4.73
C TYR A 166 -11.62 9.80 -3.47
N GLY A 167 -10.75 10.43 -2.69
CA GLY A 167 -11.14 11.20 -1.50
C GLY A 167 -12.02 12.42 -1.83
N ALA A 168 -11.73 13.13 -2.91
CA ALA A 168 -12.51 14.28 -3.35
C ALA A 168 -13.91 13.88 -3.86
N GLU A 169 -14.03 12.77 -4.56
CA GLU A 169 -15.29 12.24 -5.08
C GLU A 169 -16.12 11.53 -4.01
N ASN A 170 -15.51 11.09 -2.91
CA ASN A 170 -16.17 10.33 -1.84
C ASN A 170 -15.88 10.93 -0.46
N PRO A 171 -16.57 12.02 -0.06
CA PRO A 171 -16.30 12.73 1.19
C PRO A 171 -16.55 11.88 2.46
N GLY A 172 -17.15 10.70 2.32
CA GLY A 172 -17.33 9.74 3.41
C GLY A 172 -16.07 8.96 3.78
N ILE A 173 -14.98 9.04 2.99
CA ILE A 173 -13.69 8.41 3.29
C ILE A 173 -12.61 9.46 3.47
N ARG A 174 -11.49 9.06 4.08
CA ARG A 174 -10.24 9.82 4.06
C ARG A 174 -9.26 9.16 3.12
N ALA A 175 -8.56 9.95 2.31
CA ALA A 175 -7.61 9.45 1.33
C ALA A 175 -6.23 10.07 1.55
N TYR A 176 -5.22 9.22 1.77
CA TYR A 176 -3.87 9.63 2.09
C TYR A 176 -2.86 9.05 1.09
N ALA A 177 -2.06 9.90 0.48
CA ALA A 177 -0.85 9.52 -0.22
C ALA A 177 0.33 9.75 0.73
N VAL A 178 1.03 8.69 1.14
CA VAL A 178 2.08 8.77 2.16
C VAL A 178 3.43 8.43 1.57
N ASP A 179 4.33 9.39 1.64
CA ASP A 179 5.74 9.20 1.37
C ASP A 179 6.42 8.67 2.66
N PRO A 180 6.86 7.40 2.66
CA PRO A 180 7.44 6.78 3.84
C PRO A 180 8.92 7.17 4.07
N GLY A 181 9.56 7.78 3.06
CA GLY A 181 11.01 7.97 3.00
C GLY A 181 11.76 6.71 2.61
N ASP A 182 13.09 6.82 2.57
CA ASP A 182 13.97 5.70 2.26
C ASP A 182 13.97 4.66 3.39
N MET A 183 13.94 3.39 2.99
CA MET A 183 13.93 2.28 3.94
C MET A 183 14.84 1.16 3.44
N ARG A 184 15.43 0.41 4.37
CA ARG A 184 16.22 -0.78 4.07
C ARG A 184 15.31 -1.93 3.66
N THR A 185 15.04 -2.04 2.34
CA THR A 185 14.17 -3.04 1.73
C THR A 185 14.81 -3.65 0.49
N ASP A 186 14.31 -4.85 0.07
CA ASP A 186 14.72 -5.48 -1.19
C ASP A 186 14.50 -4.52 -2.39
N MET A 187 13.41 -3.73 -2.36
CA MET A 187 13.09 -2.76 -3.42
C MET A 187 14.13 -1.63 -3.46
N HIS A 188 14.49 -1.06 -2.32
CA HIS A 188 15.51 0.01 -2.25
C HIS A 188 16.87 -0.52 -2.70
N GLN A 189 17.27 -1.72 -2.25
CA GLN A 189 18.50 -2.36 -2.71
C GLN A 189 18.52 -2.60 -4.22
N ALA A 190 17.38 -2.94 -4.83
CA ALA A 190 17.29 -3.12 -6.28
C ALA A 190 17.44 -1.80 -7.06
N ALA A 191 17.06 -0.66 -6.47
CA ALA A 191 17.30 0.67 -7.05
C ALA A 191 18.78 1.09 -6.99
N PHE A 192 19.51 0.60 -5.98
CA PHE A 192 20.93 0.91 -5.73
C PHE A 192 21.77 -0.39 -5.71
N PRO A 193 21.93 -1.06 -6.85
CA PRO A 193 22.63 -2.32 -6.92
C PRO A 193 24.13 -2.13 -6.57
N GLY A 194 24.59 -2.91 -5.58
CA GLY A 194 26.01 -2.87 -5.14
C GLY A 194 26.32 -1.76 -4.11
N GLU A 195 25.38 -0.91 -3.77
CA GLU A 195 25.55 0.06 -2.68
C GLU A 195 25.18 -0.56 -1.31
N ASP A 196 25.87 -0.11 -0.27
CA ASP A 196 25.48 -0.44 1.11
C ASP A 196 24.34 0.47 1.56
N ILE A 197 23.17 -0.12 1.80
CA ILE A 197 21.98 0.58 2.30
C ILE A 197 21.72 0.30 3.79
N SER A 198 22.71 -0.20 4.52
CA SER A 198 22.57 -0.56 5.94
C SER A 198 22.29 0.66 6.85
N ASP A 199 22.62 1.86 6.39
CA ASP A 199 22.33 3.14 7.04
C ASP A 199 20.86 3.57 6.89
N ARG A 200 20.09 2.96 6.01
CA ARG A 200 18.67 3.24 5.85
C ARG A 200 17.86 2.64 7.01
N PRO A 201 16.85 3.35 7.53
CA PRO A 201 16.00 2.84 8.61
C PRO A 201 15.26 1.58 8.18
N LEU A 202 14.94 0.73 9.15
CA LEU A 202 14.08 -0.43 8.90
C LEU A 202 12.63 0.02 8.65
N PRO A 203 11.86 -0.72 7.82
CA PRO A 203 10.46 -0.38 7.54
C PRO A 203 9.61 -0.23 8.80
N GLU A 204 9.88 -1.00 9.84
CA GLU A 204 9.16 -0.98 11.12
C GLU A 204 9.24 0.38 11.82
N THR A 205 10.28 1.17 11.57
CA THR A 205 10.45 2.50 12.17
C THR A 205 9.46 3.54 11.64
N VAL A 206 8.92 3.33 10.44
CA VAL A 206 7.98 4.24 9.78
C VAL A 206 6.52 3.91 10.13
N VAL A 207 6.25 2.66 10.50
CA VAL A 207 4.90 2.16 10.79
C VAL A 207 4.15 2.99 11.82
N PRO A 208 4.73 3.40 12.98
CA PRO A 208 4.01 4.20 13.99
C PRO A 208 3.45 5.50 13.42
N ALA A 209 4.20 6.20 12.57
CA ALA A 209 3.75 7.43 11.94
C ALA A 209 2.57 7.19 10.97
N ILE A 210 2.60 6.09 10.21
CA ILE A 210 1.51 5.71 9.30
C ILE A 210 0.25 5.33 10.09
N LEU A 211 0.36 4.51 11.15
CA LEU A 211 -0.78 4.15 12.00
C LEU A 211 -1.39 5.40 12.65
N GLN A 212 -0.55 6.31 13.13
CA GLN A 212 -1.04 7.57 13.68
C GLN A 212 -1.77 8.42 12.64
N LEU A 213 -1.32 8.45 11.37
CA LEU A 213 -2.02 9.15 10.31
C LEU A 213 -3.41 8.54 10.07
N ILE A 214 -3.52 7.22 10.05
CA ILE A 214 -4.79 6.50 9.88
C ILE A 214 -5.79 6.93 10.96
N ASP A 215 -5.35 7.06 12.21
CA ASP A 215 -6.19 7.43 13.36
C ASP A 215 -6.36 8.95 13.54
N SER A 216 -5.58 9.77 12.84
CA SER A 216 -5.46 11.21 13.12
C SER A 216 -6.70 12.02 12.84
N GLY A 217 -7.55 11.58 11.89
CA GLY A 217 -8.64 12.38 11.36
C GLY A 217 -8.21 13.60 10.54
N LEU A 218 -6.95 13.69 10.15
CA LEU A 218 -6.45 14.75 9.28
C LEU A 218 -7.20 14.77 7.94
N PRO A 219 -7.25 15.91 7.23
CA PRO A 219 -7.85 16.01 5.91
C PRO A 219 -7.16 15.05 4.91
N SER A 220 -7.91 14.60 3.89
CA SER A 220 -7.31 13.89 2.75
C SER A 220 -6.17 14.72 2.15
N GLY A 221 -5.05 14.09 1.84
CA GLY A 221 -3.87 14.81 1.37
C GLY A 221 -2.63 13.94 1.21
N ARG A 222 -1.56 14.57 0.71
CA ARG A 222 -0.23 13.96 0.65
C ARG A 222 0.55 14.32 1.91
N TYR A 223 1.15 13.31 2.52
CA TYR A 223 1.92 13.42 3.76
C TYR A 223 3.30 12.77 3.61
N ARG A 224 4.29 13.30 4.33
CA ARG A 224 5.58 12.64 4.56
C ARG A 224 5.57 12.02 5.95
N ALA A 225 5.86 10.74 6.07
CA ALA A 225 5.85 10.05 7.36
C ALA A 225 6.77 10.72 8.40
N ALA A 226 7.95 11.20 7.96
CA ALA A 226 8.90 11.91 8.81
C ALA A 226 8.40 13.28 9.33
N ALA A 227 7.37 13.86 8.70
CA ALA A 227 6.78 15.14 9.13
C ALA A 227 5.55 14.97 10.02
N LEU A 228 5.08 13.73 10.21
CA LEU A 228 3.95 13.44 11.09
C LEU A 228 4.42 13.45 12.54
N PRO A 229 3.66 14.07 13.46
CA PRO A 229 4.00 14.04 14.88
C PRO A 229 3.84 12.58 15.36
N VAL A 230 4.91 11.97 15.80
CA VAL A 230 4.84 10.66 16.47
C VAL A 230 4.47 10.92 17.93
N ARG A 231 3.26 10.55 18.35
CA ARG A 231 2.94 10.49 19.78
C ARG A 231 3.69 9.32 20.37
N GLU A 232 4.54 9.57 21.36
CA GLU A 232 5.06 8.49 22.20
C GLU A 232 3.86 7.72 22.78
N LEU A 233 3.78 6.44 22.45
CA LEU A 233 2.84 5.55 23.13
C LEU A 233 3.24 5.52 24.60
N VAL A 234 2.53 6.28 25.43
CA VAL A 234 2.67 6.16 26.89
C VAL A 234 2.22 4.72 27.22
N ARG A 235 3.22 3.90 27.60
CA ARG A 235 3.04 2.53 28.05
C ARG A 235 2.32 2.49 29.40
#